data_621029bfa7d26903d5e3feb0e170ae7f
#
_entry.id   621029bfa7d26903d5e3feb0e170ae7f
#
_cell.length_a   1.000
_cell.length_b   1.000
_cell.length_c   1.000
_cell.angle_alpha   90.00
_cell.angle_beta   90.00
_cell.angle_gamma   90.00
#
_symmetry.space_group_name_H-M   'P 1'
#
loop_
_entity.id
_entity.type
_entity.pdbx_description
1 polymer ?
#
loop_
_entity_poly.entity_id
_entity_poly.type
_entity_poly.pdbx_seq_one_letter_code
_entity_poly.pdbx_strand_id
1 'polypeptide(L)'
;MWRGGGENLRLQDAWDWNADVRRVAVNEQVLSLLSALYGRQAFPFQTLNFPAGTQQHYHSDSIHFSAMPERFMCGVWLALEDIGPDQGPLIYYPGSHKWPIYTNEQIGYTHMENLNTNQSIYHSLWQRLIEVNGVKPERFYPRKGQALIWAANLLHGGDVHLDRSKTRWSQVTHYYFEGCSYYTPMATDAPFGGVKYRKPIDVRTGRQVSNMYNGRQVPASQLDCTNPKRMAELWATAPSADGTVSELLTGFDPAQYLLANPDVAASGMPAQTHYLRHGMAEGRPLRQ
;
A
#
# COMPACT_ATOMS: atom_id res chain seq x y z
N MET A 1 11.20 12.71 27.68
CA MET A 1 12.52 12.16 27.30
C MET A 1 12.29 10.80 26.69
N TRP A 2 12.44 10.70 25.37
CA TRP A 2 12.23 9.46 24.62
C TRP A 2 13.40 8.49 24.88
N ARG A 3 13.08 7.24 25.26
CA ARG A 3 14.08 6.18 25.42
C ARG A 3 13.91 5.21 24.24
N GLY A 4 14.78 5.34 23.23
CA GLY A 4 14.76 4.54 22.03
C GLY A 4 14.95 3.05 22.29
N GLY A 5 14.08 2.26 21.70
CA GLY A 5 14.10 0.82 21.75
C GLY A 5 12.94 0.22 20.92
N GLY A 6 12.91 0.46 19.62
CA GLY A 6 11.90 -0.14 18.72
C GLY A 6 12.08 0.34 17.29
N GLU A 7 12.11 -0.60 16.35
CA GLU A 7 12.45 -0.35 14.95
C GLU A 7 11.43 0.46 14.15
N ASN A 8 10.23 0.78 14.69
CA ASN A 8 9.18 1.49 13.98
C ASN A 8 8.48 2.53 14.86
N LEU A 9 9.17 3.63 15.16
CA LEU A 9 8.60 4.72 15.93
C LEU A 9 7.87 5.68 15.00
N ARG A 10 6.58 5.50 14.89
CA ARG A 10 5.68 6.47 14.30
C ARG A 10 4.54 6.79 15.25
N LEU A 11 4.17 8.05 15.35
CA LEU A 11 2.96 8.51 16.01
C LEU A 11 1.92 8.75 14.92
N GLN A 12 0.86 7.95 14.91
CA GLN A 12 -0.23 8.10 13.98
C GLN A 12 -1.31 8.99 14.59
N ASP A 13 -1.86 9.87 13.75
CA ASP A 13 -2.98 10.76 14.05
C ASP A 13 -2.81 11.61 15.32
N ALA A 14 -1.56 12.04 15.59
CA ALA A 14 -1.26 12.94 16.69
C ALA A 14 -1.97 14.31 16.55
N TRP A 15 -2.55 14.64 15.41
CA TRP A 15 -3.37 15.83 15.18
C TRP A 15 -4.58 15.92 16.12
N ASP A 16 -5.07 14.78 16.62
CA ASP A 16 -6.25 14.72 17.50
C ASP A 16 -5.99 15.31 18.89
N TRP A 17 -4.75 15.23 19.36
CA TRP A 17 -4.35 15.70 20.69
C TRP A 17 -3.19 16.71 20.67
N ASN A 18 -2.55 16.97 19.55
CA ASN A 18 -1.44 17.90 19.39
C ASN A 18 -1.77 19.01 18.38
N ALA A 19 -1.93 20.23 18.89
CA ALA A 19 -2.30 21.39 18.09
C ALA A 19 -1.25 21.77 17.02
N ASP A 20 0.04 21.53 17.25
CA ASP A 20 1.10 21.86 16.31
C ASP A 20 1.08 20.89 15.12
N VAL A 21 0.88 19.59 15.38
CA VAL A 21 0.71 18.58 14.32
C VAL A 21 -0.51 18.93 13.47
N ARG A 22 -1.63 19.31 14.10
CA ARG A 22 -2.84 19.75 13.40
C ARG A 22 -2.58 21.00 12.56
N ARG A 23 -1.90 22.01 13.12
CA ARG A 23 -1.59 23.27 12.42
C ARG A 23 -0.76 23.02 11.15
N VAL A 24 0.20 22.12 11.19
CA VAL A 24 0.96 21.70 10.01
C VAL A 24 0.05 21.03 8.99
N ALA A 25 -0.82 20.10 9.42
CA ALA A 25 -1.71 19.35 8.52
C ALA A 25 -2.71 20.23 7.80
N VAL A 26 -3.21 21.30 8.47
CA VAL A 26 -4.22 22.22 7.91
C VAL A 26 -3.61 23.51 7.36
N ASN A 27 -2.33 23.51 7.00
CA ASN A 27 -1.67 24.68 6.44
C ASN A 27 -2.39 25.15 5.15
N GLU A 28 -2.86 26.37 5.14
CA GLU A 28 -3.70 26.94 4.07
C GLU A 28 -2.97 27.01 2.73
N GLN A 29 -1.68 27.30 2.73
CA GLN A 29 -0.88 27.37 1.50
C GLN A 29 -0.77 26.00 0.86
N VAL A 30 -0.54 24.94 1.66
CA VAL A 30 -0.50 23.55 1.19
C VAL A 30 -1.87 23.13 0.66
N LEU A 31 -2.94 23.39 1.40
CA LEU A 31 -4.31 23.06 0.99
C LEU A 31 -4.69 23.75 -0.33
N SER A 32 -4.37 25.04 -0.46
CA SER A 32 -4.63 25.81 -1.68
C SER A 32 -3.84 25.29 -2.88
N LEU A 33 -2.54 24.98 -2.69
CA LEU A 33 -1.70 24.39 -3.71
C LEU A 33 -2.22 23.03 -4.17
N LEU A 34 -2.55 22.14 -3.24
CA LEU A 34 -3.08 20.82 -3.56
C LEU A 34 -4.43 20.91 -4.26
N SER A 35 -5.31 21.81 -3.80
CA SER A 35 -6.61 22.02 -4.42
C SER A 35 -6.49 22.51 -5.86
N ALA A 36 -5.54 23.41 -6.11
CA ALA A 36 -5.25 23.88 -7.46
C ALA A 36 -4.68 22.79 -8.36
N LEU A 37 -3.72 21.99 -7.86
CA LEU A 37 -3.09 20.90 -8.61
C LEU A 37 -4.08 19.81 -9.02
N TYR A 38 -5.04 19.49 -8.15
CA TYR A 38 -5.98 18.38 -8.37
C TYR A 38 -7.36 18.85 -8.91
N GLY A 39 -7.60 20.15 -8.93
CA GLY A 39 -8.89 20.73 -9.37
C GLY A 39 -10.07 20.40 -8.43
N ARG A 40 -9.80 20.02 -7.19
CA ARG A 40 -10.78 19.69 -6.15
C ARG A 40 -10.28 20.15 -4.79
N GLN A 41 -11.17 20.50 -3.89
CA GLN A 41 -10.82 20.90 -2.54
C GLN A 41 -10.10 19.76 -1.80
N ALA A 42 -8.87 20.00 -1.37
CA ALA A 42 -8.08 19.08 -0.57
C ALA A 42 -8.50 19.13 0.90
N PHE A 43 -8.45 17.98 1.58
CA PHE A 43 -8.56 17.89 3.03
C PHE A 43 -7.59 16.85 3.59
N PRO A 44 -6.92 17.13 4.72
CA PRO A 44 -6.07 16.18 5.40
C PRO A 44 -6.92 15.15 6.15
N PHE A 45 -6.53 13.85 6.08
CA PHE A 45 -7.27 12.79 6.74
C PHE A 45 -6.42 11.90 7.67
N GLN A 46 -5.10 12.05 7.62
CA GLN A 46 -4.19 11.29 8.46
C GLN A 46 -2.87 12.04 8.64
N THR A 47 -2.28 11.94 9.83
CA THR A 47 -0.92 12.39 10.09
C THR A 47 -0.06 11.27 10.64
N LEU A 48 1.22 11.26 10.25
CA LEU A 48 2.24 10.36 10.76
C LEU A 48 3.47 11.19 11.15
N ASN A 49 3.90 11.09 12.39
CA ASN A 49 5.09 11.77 12.89
C ASN A 49 6.20 10.76 13.17
N PHE A 50 7.39 11.04 12.69
CA PHE A 50 8.53 10.17 12.79
C PHE A 50 9.70 10.89 13.46
N PRO A 51 10.18 10.41 14.62
CA PRO A 51 11.39 10.95 15.26
C PRO A 51 12.69 10.41 14.66
N ALA A 52 12.60 9.29 13.91
CA ALA A 52 13.76 8.61 13.31
C ALA A 52 13.43 8.05 11.93
N GLY A 53 14.44 7.71 11.15
CA GLY A 53 14.30 7.01 9.87
C GLY A 53 13.64 5.65 10.05
N THR A 54 12.57 5.38 9.29
CA THR A 54 11.78 4.14 9.43
C THR A 54 12.42 2.95 8.75
N GLN A 55 13.33 3.17 7.80
CA GLN A 55 13.88 2.12 6.94
C GLN A 55 12.78 1.26 6.27
N GLN A 56 11.61 1.86 6.08
CA GLN A 56 10.47 1.18 5.49
C GLN A 56 10.78 0.82 4.04
N HIS A 57 10.53 -0.43 3.69
CA HIS A 57 10.63 -0.87 2.30
C HIS A 57 9.77 0.02 1.39
N TYR A 58 10.24 0.21 0.14
CA TYR A 58 9.46 1.00 -0.81
C TYR A 58 8.07 0.40 -1.04
N HIS A 59 7.10 1.27 -1.11
CA HIS A 59 5.69 0.93 -1.27
C HIS A 59 4.95 2.03 -2.01
N SER A 60 3.72 1.75 -2.39
CA SER A 60 2.76 2.71 -2.91
C SER A 60 1.64 2.89 -1.91
N ASP A 61 1.35 4.13 -1.55
CA ASP A 61 0.22 4.44 -0.66
C ASP A 61 -1.13 4.05 -1.27
N SER A 62 -1.20 3.95 -2.61
CA SER A 62 -2.45 3.66 -3.32
C SER A 62 -3.10 2.33 -2.93
N ILE A 63 -2.34 1.34 -2.44
CA ILE A 63 -2.93 0.08 -1.98
C ILE A 63 -3.67 0.21 -0.64
N HIS A 64 -3.31 1.22 0.14
CA HIS A 64 -3.94 1.54 1.43
C HIS A 64 -4.99 2.64 1.31
N PHE A 65 -4.73 3.62 0.43
CA PHE A 65 -5.48 4.86 0.33
C PHE A 65 -5.75 5.19 -1.13
N SER A 66 -6.84 4.69 -1.66
CA SER A 66 -7.30 5.06 -3.00
C SER A 66 -8.62 5.80 -2.97
N ALA A 67 -8.95 6.40 -4.11
CA ALA A 67 -10.19 7.12 -4.33
C ALA A 67 -10.84 6.68 -5.65
N MET A 68 -12.13 6.91 -5.77
CA MET A 68 -12.87 6.87 -7.03
C MET A 68 -13.48 8.26 -7.29
N PRO A 69 -13.08 8.96 -8.36
CA PRO A 69 -12.10 8.55 -9.39
C PRO A 69 -10.69 8.32 -8.81
N GLU A 70 -9.86 7.57 -9.56
CA GLU A 70 -8.48 7.27 -9.13
C GLU A 70 -7.63 8.53 -8.98
N ARG A 71 -6.56 8.41 -8.19
CA ARG A 71 -5.46 9.38 -8.01
C ARG A 71 -5.82 10.63 -7.20
N PHE A 72 -7.02 10.76 -6.65
CA PHE A 72 -7.39 11.84 -5.74
C PHE A 72 -6.95 11.55 -4.29
N MET A 73 -5.65 11.22 -4.16
CA MET A 73 -4.94 11.09 -2.89
C MET A 73 -3.48 11.49 -3.08
N CYS A 74 -2.91 12.21 -2.13
CA CYS A 74 -1.48 12.51 -2.09
C CYS A 74 -0.96 12.54 -0.66
N GLY A 75 0.37 12.39 -0.53
CA GLY A 75 1.09 12.60 0.71
C GLY A 75 1.95 13.85 0.63
N VAL A 76 2.10 14.53 1.76
CA VAL A 76 3.05 15.63 1.94
C VAL A 76 3.97 15.26 3.11
N TRP A 77 5.24 15.04 2.81
CA TRP A 77 6.27 14.76 3.79
C TRP A 77 7.06 16.02 4.08
N LEU A 78 6.97 16.52 5.30
CA LEU A 78 7.62 17.74 5.76
C LEU A 78 8.80 17.39 6.66
N ALA A 79 9.97 17.95 6.37
CA ALA A 79 11.15 17.90 7.23
C ALA A 79 11.01 18.90 8.39
N LEU A 80 11.10 18.42 9.63
CA LEU A 80 11.07 19.26 10.84
C LEU A 80 12.48 19.62 11.33
N GLU A 81 13.50 19.11 10.67
CA GLU A 81 14.92 19.41 10.85
C GLU A 81 15.65 19.23 9.51
N ASP A 82 16.91 19.64 9.43
CA ASP A 82 17.75 19.34 8.27
C ASP A 82 18.08 17.84 8.24
N ILE A 83 17.93 17.21 7.08
CA ILE A 83 18.10 15.76 6.93
C ILE A 83 19.19 15.48 5.90
N GLY A 84 20.24 14.81 6.36
CA GLY A 84 21.35 14.37 5.55
C GLY A 84 21.33 12.87 5.22
N PRO A 85 22.38 12.38 4.55
CA PRO A 85 22.44 11.00 4.07
C PRO A 85 22.42 9.94 5.19
N ASP A 86 22.93 10.28 6.39
CA ASP A 86 23.12 9.32 7.48
C ASP A 86 21.86 9.12 8.35
N GLN A 87 20.84 9.94 8.16
CA GLN A 87 19.62 9.98 8.99
C GLN A 87 18.48 9.14 8.45
N GLY A 88 18.71 8.29 7.45
CA GLY A 88 17.65 7.52 6.79
C GLY A 88 16.67 8.40 6.02
N PRO A 89 17.14 9.14 4.99
CA PRO A 89 16.32 10.04 4.21
C PRO A 89 15.18 9.31 3.50
N LEU A 90 14.19 10.06 3.04
CA LEU A 90 13.18 9.55 2.14
C LEU A 90 13.81 9.16 0.80
N ILE A 91 13.48 7.97 0.30
CA ILE A 91 13.79 7.52 -1.06
C ILE A 91 12.50 7.42 -1.87
N TYR A 92 12.59 7.72 -3.16
CA TYR A 92 11.45 7.60 -4.08
C TYR A 92 11.93 7.21 -5.47
N TYR A 93 11.02 6.68 -6.29
CA TYR A 93 11.29 6.24 -7.65
C TYR A 93 10.64 7.21 -8.65
N PRO A 94 11.40 8.14 -9.25
CA PRO A 94 10.86 9.15 -10.16
C PRO A 94 10.11 8.51 -11.33
N GLY A 95 8.94 9.04 -11.64
CA GLY A 95 8.13 8.53 -12.75
C GLY A 95 7.20 7.36 -12.40
N SER A 96 7.41 6.65 -11.28
CA SER A 96 6.54 5.54 -10.86
C SER A 96 5.09 5.94 -10.61
N HIS A 97 4.84 7.21 -10.26
CA HIS A 97 3.49 7.75 -10.15
C HIS A 97 2.69 7.76 -11.46
N LYS A 98 3.35 7.57 -12.60
CA LYS A 98 2.71 7.45 -13.91
C LYS A 98 2.24 6.02 -14.21
N TRP A 99 2.72 5.04 -13.46
CA TRP A 99 2.31 3.66 -13.64
C TRP A 99 0.84 3.46 -13.22
N PRO A 100 0.16 2.42 -13.74
CA PRO A 100 -1.17 2.07 -13.28
C PRO A 100 -1.21 1.82 -11.77
N ILE A 101 -2.35 2.09 -11.15
CA ILE A 101 -2.63 1.63 -9.80
C ILE A 101 -3.09 0.18 -9.92
N TYR A 102 -2.35 -0.74 -9.34
CA TYR A 102 -2.68 -2.16 -9.34
C TYR A 102 -3.46 -2.51 -8.08
N THR A 103 -4.60 -3.18 -8.27
CA THR A 103 -5.46 -3.67 -7.20
C THR A 103 -5.40 -5.19 -7.11
N ASN A 104 -6.05 -5.79 -6.12
CA ASN A 104 -6.04 -7.23 -5.90
C ASN A 104 -6.48 -8.02 -7.14
N GLU A 105 -7.52 -7.55 -7.84
CA GLU A 105 -8.07 -8.23 -9.01
C GLU A 105 -7.07 -8.32 -10.17
N GLN A 106 -6.24 -7.27 -10.33
CA GLN A 106 -5.26 -7.20 -11.42
C GLN A 106 -4.02 -8.07 -11.16
N ILE A 107 -3.70 -8.30 -9.90
CA ILE A 107 -2.55 -9.13 -9.51
C ILE A 107 -2.93 -10.57 -9.16
N GLY A 108 -4.21 -10.92 -9.29
CA GLY A 108 -4.71 -12.26 -8.98
C GLY A 108 -4.62 -12.62 -7.50
N TYR A 109 -4.86 -11.64 -6.63
CA TYR A 109 -4.79 -11.80 -5.18
C TYR A 109 -6.16 -11.61 -4.55
N THR A 110 -6.41 -12.29 -3.42
CA THR A 110 -7.59 -12.07 -2.59
C THR A 110 -7.20 -11.78 -1.15
N HIS A 111 -7.84 -10.78 -0.56
CA HIS A 111 -7.68 -10.46 0.85
C HIS A 111 -8.16 -11.60 1.76
N MET A 112 -9.12 -12.41 1.30
CA MET A 112 -9.67 -13.54 2.06
C MET A 112 -8.64 -14.64 2.35
N GLU A 113 -7.63 -14.81 1.48
CA GLU A 113 -6.54 -15.78 1.70
C GLU A 113 -5.51 -15.29 2.72
N ASN A 114 -5.45 -13.97 2.93
CA ASN A 114 -4.44 -13.37 3.81
C ASN A 114 -4.98 -12.15 4.56
N LEU A 115 -5.78 -12.40 5.57
CA LEU A 115 -6.38 -11.37 6.43
C LEU A 115 -5.35 -10.50 7.16
N ASN A 116 -4.08 -10.91 7.22
CA ASN A 116 -3.00 -10.20 7.90
C ASN A 116 -2.33 -9.12 7.04
N THR A 117 -2.97 -8.67 5.95
CA THR A 117 -2.49 -7.54 5.14
C THR A 117 -1.04 -7.64 4.67
N ASN A 118 -0.65 -8.82 4.19
CA ASN A 118 0.70 -9.04 3.71
C ASN A 118 0.94 -8.30 2.38
N GLN A 119 1.78 -7.28 2.39
CA GLN A 119 2.16 -6.52 1.20
C GLN A 119 3.17 -7.25 0.29
N SER A 120 3.61 -8.44 0.65
CA SER A 120 4.71 -9.15 -0.06
C SER A 120 4.44 -9.34 -1.54
N ILE A 121 3.19 -9.62 -1.92
CA ILE A 121 2.81 -9.79 -3.33
C ILE A 121 2.95 -8.47 -4.11
N TYR A 122 2.60 -7.35 -3.49
CA TYR A 122 2.80 -6.02 -4.07
C TYR A 122 4.29 -5.66 -4.15
N HIS A 123 5.11 -6.05 -3.16
CA HIS A 123 6.56 -5.84 -3.21
C HIS A 123 7.17 -6.54 -4.43
N SER A 124 6.77 -7.78 -4.71
CA SER A 124 7.24 -8.53 -5.89
C SER A 124 6.83 -7.83 -7.20
N LEU A 125 5.61 -7.33 -7.28
CA LEU A 125 5.13 -6.56 -8.42
C LEU A 125 5.97 -5.27 -8.61
N TRP A 126 6.14 -4.49 -7.56
CA TRP A 126 6.91 -3.23 -7.64
C TRP A 126 8.36 -3.47 -7.99
N GLN A 127 8.97 -4.53 -7.46
CA GLN A 127 10.32 -4.95 -7.84
C GLN A 127 10.43 -5.18 -9.35
N ARG A 128 9.50 -5.95 -9.93
CA ARG A 128 9.45 -6.21 -11.36
C ARG A 128 9.21 -4.95 -12.19
N LEU A 129 8.32 -4.07 -11.73
CA LEU A 129 8.08 -2.80 -12.42
C LEU A 129 9.31 -1.88 -12.42
N ILE A 130 10.07 -1.84 -11.33
CA ILE A 130 11.34 -1.10 -11.23
C ILE A 130 12.34 -1.67 -12.24
N GLU A 131 12.51 -2.98 -12.25
CA GLU A 131 13.45 -3.68 -13.15
C GLU A 131 13.11 -3.43 -14.62
N VAL A 132 11.87 -3.66 -15.02
CA VAL A 132 11.41 -3.52 -16.42
C VAL A 132 11.51 -2.07 -16.91
N ASN A 133 11.22 -1.11 -16.04
CA ASN A 133 11.29 0.31 -16.40
C ASN A 133 12.69 0.92 -16.21
N GLY A 134 13.64 0.18 -15.62
CA GLY A 134 15.01 0.66 -15.40
C GLY A 134 15.11 1.88 -14.49
N VAL A 135 14.12 2.11 -13.61
CA VAL A 135 14.05 3.29 -12.75
C VAL A 135 14.98 3.14 -11.56
N LYS A 136 15.75 4.19 -11.27
CA LYS A 136 16.63 4.23 -10.09
C LYS A 136 15.99 5.09 -8.99
N PRO A 137 16.19 4.73 -7.70
CA PRO A 137 15.70 5.56 -6.61
C PRO A 137 16.51 6.84 -6.48
N GLU A 138 15.83 7.91 -6.10
CA GLU A 138 16.42 9.16 -5.66
C GLU A 138 16.21 9.37 -4.17
N ARG A 139 17.09 10.15 -3.56
CA ARG A 139 17.08 10.50 -2.15
C ARG A 139 16.72 11.95 -1.96
N PHE A 140 15.88 12.22 -0.98
CA PHE A 140 15.48 13.58 -0.63
C PHE A 140 16.24 14.05 0.61
N TYR A 141 17.10 15.05 0.44
CA TYR A 141 17.90 15.68 1.50
C TYR A 141 17.39 17.10 1.78
N PRO A 142 16.29 17.25 2.49
CA PRO A 142 15.68 18.55 2.73
C PRO A 142 16.34 19.32 3.85
N ARG A 143 16.24 20.65 3.78
CA ARG A 143 16.37 21.51 4.96
C ARG A 143 15.07 21.52 5.74
N LYS A 144 15.14 21.87 7.02
CA LYS A 144 13.97 22.11 7.85
C LYS A 144 12.95 23.02 7.13
N GLY A 145 11.70 22.61 7.13
CA GLY A 145 10.59 23.31 6.50
C GLY A 145 10.40 23.01 5.00
N GLN A 146 11.31 22.28 4.36
CA GLN A 146 11.08 21.78 2.99
C GLN A 146 10.20 20.54 3.02
N ALA A 147 9.39 20.36 1.99
CA ALA A 147 8.48 19.24 1.86
C ALA A 147 8.55 18.59 0.48
N LEU A 148 8.29 17.29 0.42
CA LEU A 148 8.02 16.55 -0.80
C LEU A 148 6.53 16.22 -0.87
N ILE A 149 5.91 16.54 -2.00
CA ILE A 149 4.53 16.15 -2.31
C ILE A 149 4.60 14.97 -3.28
N TRP A 150 3.91 13.87 -2.96
CA TRP A 150 3.82 12.72 -3.85
C TRP A 150 2.39 12.28 -4.12
N ALA A 151 2.14 11.83 -5.35
CA ALA A 151 0.88 11.19 -5.71
C ALA A 151 0.77 9.80 -5.05
N ALA A 152 -0.43 9.33 -4.77
CA ALA A 152 -0.71 8.08 -4.04
C ALA A 152 0.10 6.87 -4.53
N ASN A 153 0.34 6.77 -5.83
CA ASN A 153 1.02 5.64 -6.45
C ASN A 153 2.52 5.85 -6.70
N LEU A 154 3.13 6.96 -6.23
CA LEU A 154 4.58 7.09 -6.25
C LEU A 154 5.20 6.02 -5.33
N LEU A 155 6.12 5.22 -5.86
CA LEU A 155 6.91 4.32 -5.01
C LEU A 155 7.88 5.15 -4.19
N HIS A 156 7.81 4.98 -2.87
CA HIS A 156 8.66 5.66 -1.90
C HIS A 156 8.90 4.80 -0.67
N GLY A 157 9.92 5.14 0.11
CA GLY A 157 10.31 4.42 1.32
C GLY A 157 11.32 5.19 2.16
N GLY A 158 11.87 4.54 3.17
CA GLY A 158 12.94 5.09 4.01
C GLY A 158 14.27 4.41 3.71
N ASP A 159 15.31 5.20 3.48
CA ASP A 159 16.66 4.68 3.32
C ASP A 159 17.25 4.20 4.66
N VAL A 160 18.39 3.56 4.61
CA VAL A 160 19.10 3.07 5.79
C VAL A 160 19.46 4.24 6.72
N HIS A 161 19.17 4.09 8.01
CA HIS A 161 19.56 5.05 9.04
C HIS A 161 20.96 4.68 9.57
N LEU A 162 21.98 5.31 9.00
CA LEU A 162 23.38 4.97 9.25
C LEU A 162 23.87 5.46 10.62
N ASP A 163 23.53 6.69 11.00
CA ASP A 163 23.93 7.29 12.28
C ASP A 163 22.74 7.31 13.25
N ARG A 164 22.67 6.30 14.09
CA ARG A 164 21.60 6.12 15.11
C ARG A 164 21.61 7.17 16.22
N SER A 165 22.64 8.01 16.33
CA SER A 165 22.68 9.13 17.28
C SER A 165 21.89 10.35 16.79
N LYS A 166 21.59 10.42 15.49
CA LYS A 166 20.83 11.50 14.88
C LYS A 166 19.33 11.18 14.85
N THR A 167 18.52 12.21 14.97
CA THR A 167 17.09 12.13 14.73
C THR A 167 16.76 12.33 13.25
N ARG A 168 15.54 12.03 12.85
CA ARG A 168 14.98 12.37 11.55
C ARG A 168 13.51 12.82 11.73
N TRP A 169 13.33 13.93 12.45
CA TRP A 169 12.01 14.46 12.71
C TRP A 169 11.30 14.88 11.42
N SER A 170 10.17 14.29 11.16
CA SER A 170 9.34 14.60 10.01
C SER A 170 7.86 14.36 10.30
N GLN A 171 7.00 15.04 9.54
CA GLN A 171 5.56 14.79 9.53
C GLN A 171 5.13 14.44 8.12
N VAL A 172 4.42 13.32 7.96
CA VAL A 172 3.62 13.03 6.77
C VAL A 172 2.18 13.43 7.06
N THR A 173 1.59 14.13 6.11
CA THR A 173 0.13 14.36 6.10
C THR A 173 -0.42 13.79 4.80
N HIS A 174 -1.42 12.93 4.92
CA HIS A 174 -2.14 12.38 3.79
C HIS A 174 -3.40 13.19 3.52
N TYR A 175 -3.61 13.50 2.23
CA TYR A 175 -4.74 14.30 1.77
C TYR A 175 -5.59 13.51 0.80
N TYR A 176 -6.91 13.63 0.99
CA TYR A 176 -7.91 13.29 0.01
C TYR A 176 -8.51 14.57 -0.60
N PHE A 177 -9.38 14.39 -1.58
CA PHE A 177 -10.06 15.47 -2.28
C PHE A 177 -11.56 15.26 -2.25
N GLU A 178 -12.33 16.33 -2.09
CA GLU A 178 -13.79 16.25 -1.96
C GLU A 178 -14.47 15.69 -3.21
N GLY A 179 -15.66 15.11 -3.02
CA GLY A 179 -16.46 14.55 -4.10
C GLY A 179 -16.00 13.18 -4.62
N CYS A 180 -15.19 12.47 -3.84
CA CYS A 180 -14.72 11.11 -4.16
C CYS A 180 -15.31 10.06 -3.21
N SER A 181 -15.23 8.81 -3.62
CA SER A 181 -15.30 7.67 -2.70
C SER A 181 -13.90 7.27 -2.29
N TYR A 182 -13.70 6.90 -1.04
CA TYR A 182 -12.39 6.57 -0.46
C TYR A 182 -12.38 5.11 -0.04
N TYR A 183 -11.35 4.35 -0.43
CA TYR A 183 -11.32 2.92 -0.17
C TYR A 183 -9.89 2.38 0.00
N THR A 184 -9.78 1.14 0.47
CA THR A 184 -8.53 0.42 0.65
C THR A 184 -8.46 -0.73 -0.35
N PRO A 185 -7.72 -0.59 -1.47
CA PRO A 185 -7.62 -1.63 -2.50
C PRO A 185 -7.17 -2.99 -1.97
N MET A 186 -6.12 -3.04 -1.17
CA MET A 186 -5.58 -4.31 -0.66
C MET A 186 -6.54 -5.06 0.29
N ALA A 187 -7.58 -4.40 0.78
CA ALA A 187 -8.63 -5.02 1.59
C ALA A 187 -9.96 -5.13 0.82
N THR A 188 -9.94 -4.93 -0.49
CA THR A 188 -11.10 -5.01 -1.39
C THR A 188 -11.04 -6.33 -2.16
N ASP A 189 -12.12 -7.09 -2.12
CA ASP A 189 -12.34 -8.30 -2.93
C ASP A 189 -13.67 -8.15 -3.66
N ALA A 190 -13.67 -7.39 -4.75
CA ALA A 190 -14.87 -7.02 -5.47
C ALA A 190 -15.78 -8.21 -5.84
N PRO A 191 -15.25 -9.38 -6.27
CA PRO A 191 -16.06 -10.56 -6.58
C PRO A 191 -16.80 -11.15 -5.36
N PHE A 192 -16.24 -11.03 -4.15
CA PHE A 192 -16.77 -11.71 -2.96
C PHE A 192 -17.34 -10.77 -1.91
N GLY A 193 -16.87 -9.55 -1.80
CA GLY A 193 -17.27 -8.69 -0.70
C GLY A 193 -17.52 -7.25 -1.06
N GLY A 194 -17.18 -6.87 -2.28
CA GLY A 194 -17.27 -5.48 -2.70
C GLY A 194 -16.11 -4.61 -2.21
N VAL A 195 -16.30 -3.30 -2.26
CA VAL A 195 -15.29 -2.31 -1.99
C VAL A 195 -15.15 -2.08 -0.49
N LYS A 196 -13.93 -2.14 0.03
CA LYS A 196 -13.59 -1.74 1.41
C LYS A 196 -13.53 -0.23 1.52
N TYR A 197 -14.69 0.39 1.69
CA TYR A 197 -14.76 1.84 1.89
C TYR A 197 -14.11 2.29 3.19
N ARG A 198 -13.45 3.45 3.11
CA ARG A 198 -12.91 4.17 4.25
C ARG A 198 -13.94 5.22 4.74
N LYS A 199 -13.83 5.57 6.01
CA LYS A 199 -14.63 6.63 6.63
C LYS A 199 -13.64 7.73 7.10
N PRO A 200 -13.04 8.52 6.19
CA PRO A 200 -12.01 9.48 6.55
C PRO A 200 -12.59 10.59 7.42
N ILE A 201 -11.81 11.04 8.40
CA ILE A 201 -12.09 12.23 9.20
C ILE A 201 -11.31 13.40 8.59
N ASP A 202 -11.99 14.48 8.30
CA ASP A 202 -11.34 15.73 7.90
C ASP A 202 -10.70 16.39 9.12
N VAL A 203 -9.38 16.45 9.14
CA VAL A 203 -8.60 17.04 10.24
C VAL A 203 -8.94 18.51 10.48
N ARG A 204 -9.40 19.23 9.42
CA ARG A 204 -9.82 20.64 9.53
C ARG A 204 -11.01 20.80 10.48
N THR A 205 -11.97 19.87 10.39
CA THR A 205 -13.28 19.98 11.05
C THR A 205 -13.50 18.95 12.15
N GLY A 206 -12.71 17.86 12.16
CA GLY A 206 -12.95 16.71 13.03
C GLY A 206 -14.18 15.86 12.63
N ARG A 207 -14.75 16.10 11.45
CA ARG A 207 -15.97 15.41 10.99
C ARG A 207 -15.66 14.36 9.92
N GLN A 208 -16.46 13.30 9.90
CA GLN A 208 -16.39 12.30 8.85
C GLN A 208 -16.82 12.90 7.51
N VAL A 209 -16.04 12.60 6.46
CA VAL A 209 -16.34 12.99 5.09
C VAL A 209 -17.17 11.88 4.41
N SER A 210 -18.23 12.29 3.70
CA SER A 210 -19.07 11.35 2.96
C SER A 210 -18.36 10.80 1.73
N ASN A 211 -18.56 9.52 1.47
CA ASN A 211 -18.16 8.90 0.21
C ASN A 211 -19.11 9.33 -0.91
N MET A 212 -18.58 9.88 -1.99
CA MET A 212 -19.34 10.38 -3.13
C MET A 212 -18.93 9.65 -4.41
N TYR A 213 -19.88 9.25 -5.22
CA TYR A 213 -19.64 8.65 -6.53
C TYR A 213 -20.53 9.30 -7.59
N ASN A 214 -19.93 9.90 -8.61
CA ASN A 214 -20.64 10.65 -9.66
C ASN A 214 -21.69 11.64 -9.10
N GLY A 215 -21.27 12.44 -8.09
CA GLY A 215 -22.13 13.46 -7.48
C GLY A 215 -23.21 12.91 -6.54
N ARG A 216 -23.27 11.61 -6.29
CA ARG A 216 -24.22 10.97 -5.38
C ARG A 216 -23.51 10.37 -4.17
N GLN A 217 -24.12 10.47 -3.01
CA GLN A 217 -23.59 9.83 -1.81
C GLN A 217 -23.72 8.30 -1.90
N VAL A 218 -22.63 7.59 -1.60
CA VAL A 218 -22.66 6.13 -1.46
C VAL A 218 -23.54 5.76 -0.26
N PRO A 219 -24.55 4.89 -0.43
CA PRO A 219 -25.46 4.52 0.66
C PRO A 219 -24.70 3.88 1.85
N ALA A 220 -25.17 4.14 3.07
CA ALA A 220 -24.56 3.58 4.28
C ALA A 220 -24.50 2.04 4.23
N SER A 221 -25.52 1.40 3.67
CA SER A 221 -25.54 -0.07 3.47
C SER A 221 -24.40 -0.59 2.60
N GLN A 222 -23.87 0.22 1.68
CA GLN A 222 -22.73 -0.13 0.85
C GLN A 222 -21.40 0.08 1.60
N LEU A 223 -21.33 1.02 2.54
CA LEU A 223 -20.12 1.28 3.32
C LEU A 223 -19.80 0.17 4.32
N ASP A 224 -20.79 -0.65 4.65
CA ASP A 224 -20.68 -1.78 5.58
C ASP A 224 -20.71 -3.16 4.88
N CYS A 225 -20.71 -3.19 3.52
CA CYS A 225 -20.79 -4.45 2.77
C CYS A 225 -19.56 -5.35 2.91
N THR A 226 -18.50 -4.86 3.51
CA THR A 226 -17.33 -5.67 3.90
C THR A 226 -17.50 -6.30 5.29
N ASN A 227 -18.67 -6.84 5.62
CA ASN A 227 -18.82 -7.65 6.80
C ASN A 227 -17.94 -8.92 6.65
N PRO A 228 -16.91 -9.12 7.48
CA PRO A 228 -15.98 -10.24 7.34
C PRO A 228 -16.69 -11.60 7.37
N LYS A 229 -17.78 -11.72 8.14
CA LYS A 229 -18.57 -12.96 8.19
C LYS A 229 -19.25 -13.24 6.85
N ARG A 230 -19.89 -12.24 6.26
CA ARG A 230 -20.53 -12.39 4.95
C ARG A 230 -19.53 -12.71 3.84
N MET A 231 -18.38 -12.05 3.87
CA MET A 231 -17.31 -12.33 2.92
C MET A 231 -16.79 -13.76 3.07
N ALA A 232 -16.57 -14.21 4.31
CA ALA A 232 -16.17 -15.58 4.60
C ALA A 232 -17.22 -16.62 4.17
N GLU A 233 -18.50 -16.34 4.36
CA GLU A 233 -19.60 -17.19 3.88
C GLU A 233 -19.63 -17.27 2.35
N LEU A 234 -19.51 -16.14 1.66
CA LEU A 234 -19.45 -16.11 0.18
C LEU A 234 -18.22 -16.86 -0.35
N TRP A 235 -17.07 -16.70 0.29
CA TRP A 235 -15.85 -17.42 -0.06
C TRP A 235 -16.01 -18.93 0.15
N ALA A 236 -16.55 -19.34 1.31
CA ALA A 236 -16.73 -20.75 1.66
C ALA A 236 -17.74 -21.47 0.77
N THR A 237 -18.74 -20.74 0.23
CA THR A 237 -19.77 -21.27 -0.66
C THR A 237 -19.43 -21.14 -2.14
N ALA A 238 -18.40 -20.35 -2.47
CA ALA A 238 -17.92 -20.27 -3.85
C ALA A 238 -17.38 -21.64 -4.28
N PRO A 239 -17.74 -22.14 -5.48
CA PRO A 239 -17.13 -23.35 -5.99
C PRO A 239 -15.60 -23.17 -6.00
N SER A 240 -14.90 -24.05 -5.29
CA SER A 240 -13.43 -24.03 -5.36
C SER A 240 -12.99 -24.35 -6.78
N ALA A 241 -11.90 -23.73 -7.21
CA ALA A 241 -11.26 -24.08 -8.48
C ALA A 241 -10.63 -25.51 -8.47
N ASP A 242 -10.87 -26.27 -7.39
CA ASP A 242 -10.32 -27.63 -7.21
C ASP A 242 -10.72 -28.59 -8.33
N GLY A 243 -11.85 -28.35 -9.01
CA GLY A 243 -12.16 -29.08 -10.22
C GLY A 243 -11.11 -28.91 -11.32
N THR A 244 -10.68 -27.67 -11.55
CA THR A 244 -9.67 -27.35 -12.58
C THR A 244 -8.25 -27.74 -12.13
N VAL A 245 -7.94 -27.57 -10.86
CA VAL A 245 -6.64 -27.98 -10.27
C VAL A 245 -6.56 -29.51 -10.22
N SER A 246 -7.64 -30.19 -9.89
CA SER A 246 -7.71 -31.66 -9.92
C SER A 246 -7.57 -32.19 -11.34
N GLU A 247 -8.17 -31.53 -12.35
CA GLU A 247 -7.97 -31.90 -13.76
C GLU A 247 -6.55 -31.64 -14.24
N LEU A 248 -5.95 -30.50 -13.89
CA LEU A 248 -4.56 -30.17 -14.21
C LEU A 248 -3.55 -31.10 -13.53
N LEU A 249 -3.92 -31.68 -12.38
CA LEU A 249 -3.11 -32.64 -11.65
C LEU A 249 -3.49 -34.10 -11.97
N THR A 250 -4.41 -34.34 -12.90
CA THR A 250 -4.75 -35.72 -13.30
C THR A 250 -3.51 -36.41 -13.85
N GLY A 251 -3.06 -37.43 -13.14
CA GLY A 251 -1.83 -38.18 -13.47
C GLY A 251 -0.53 -37.50 -13.01
N PHE A 252 -0.61 -36.42 -12.23
CA PHE A 252 0.57 -35.84 -11.59
C PHE A 252 1.02 -36.70 -10.40
N ASP A 253 2.25 -37.20 -10.47
CA ASP A 253 2.89 -37.92 -9.38
C ASP A 253 3.95 -37.03 -8.72
N PRO A 254 3.72 -36.57 -7.47
CA PRO A 254 4.66 -35.71 -6.77
C PRO A 254 6.07 -36.30 -6.63
N ALA A 255 6.20 -37.61 -6.47
CA ALA A 255 7.48 -38.27 -6.30
C ALA A 255 8.25 -38.30 -7.63
N GLN A 256 7.57 -38.64 -8.72
CA GLN A 256 8.17 -38.60 -10.07
C GLN A 256 8.57 -37.19 -10.47
N TYR A 257 7.75 -36.21 -10.13
CA TYR A 257 8.08 -34.82 -10.41
C TYR A 257 9.34 -34.35 -9.67
N LEU A 258 9.52 -34.69 -8.40
CA LEU A 258 10.72 -34.34 -7.64
C LEU A 258 11.96 -35.09 -8.12
N LEU A 259 11.82 -36.34 -8.63
CA LEU A 259 12.90 -37.07 -9.26
C LEU A 259 13.35 -36.41 -10.55
N ALA A 260 12.40 -35.93 -11.34
CA ALA A 260 12.69 -35.23 -12.60
C ALA A 260 13.20 -33.79 -12.40
N ASN A 261 13.02 -33.21 -11.22
CA ASN A 261 13.40 -31.85 -10.88
C ASN A 261 14.16 -31.80 -9.53
N PRO A 262 15.43 -32.18 -9.48
CA PRO A 262 16.22 -32.29 -8.25
C PRO A 262 16.40 -30.95 -7.52
N ASP A 263 16.42 -29.83 -8.25
CA ASP A 263 16.47 -28.47 -7.72
C ASP A 263 15.21 -28.14 -6.89
N VAL A 264 14.05 -28.61 -7.35
CA VAL A 264 12.79 -28.48 -6.60
C VAL A 264 12.80 -29.34 -5.34
N ALA A 265 13.29 -30.55 -5.44
CA ALA A 265 13.45 -31.44 -4.28
C ALA A 265 14.37 -30.81 -3.21
N ALA A 266 15.47 -30.18 -3.63
CA ALA A 266 16.41 -29.50 -2.76
C ALA A 266 15.84 -28.23 -2.12
N SER A 267 14.86 -27.56 -2.75
CA SER A 267 14.23 -26.34 -2.23
C SER A 267 13.29 -26.57 -1.05
N GLY A 268 12.85 -27.83 -0.86
CA GLY A 268 11.83 -28.17 0.15
C GLY A 268 10.40 -27.72 -0.19
N MET A 269 10.19 -27.14 -1.37
CA MET A 269 8.85 -26.76 -1.83
C MET A 269 8.03 -27.99 -2.19
N PRO A 270 6.75 -28.12 -1.74
CA PRO A 270 5.91 -29.23 -2.16
C PRO A 270 5.77 -29.31 -3.68
N ALA A 271 5.93 -30.50 -4.25
CA ALA A 271 5.94 -30.76 -5.70
C ALA A 271 4.76 -30.15 -6.45
N GLN A 272 3.55 -30.34 -5.93
CA GLN A 272 2.31 -29.79 -6.52
C GLN A 272 2.32 -28.26 -6.51
N THR A 273 2.74 -27.66 -5.40
CA THR A 273 2.83 -26.20 -5.26
C THR A 273 3.82 -25.61 -6.26
N HIS A 274 4.98 -26.24 -6.39
CA HIS A 274 5.98 -25.81 -7.38
C HIS A 274 5.44 -25.95 -8.80
N TYR A 275 4.87 -27.11 -9.14
CA TYR A 275 4.36 -27.36 -10.49
C TYR A 275 3.32 -26.34 -10.91
N LEU A 276 2.32 -26.07 -10.06
CA LEU A 276 1.25 -25.11 -10.35
C LEU A 276 1.73 -23.66 -10.43
N ARG A 277 2.71 -23.28 -9.60
CA ARG A 277 3.20 -21.88 -9.54
C ARG A 277 4.27 -21.57 -10.57
N HIS A 278 5.08 -22.53 -10.92
CA HIS A 278 6.30 -22.35 -11.71
C HIS A 278 6.44 -23.40 -12.81
N GLY A 279 6.34 -24.67 -12.44
CA GLY A 279 6.70 -25.80 -13.30
C GLY A 279 5.92 -25.88 -14.60
N MET A 280 4.63 -25.56 -14.59
CA MET A 280 3.81 -25.50 -15.81
C MET A 280 4.30 -24.43 -16.78
N ALA A 281 4.55 -23.23 -16.26
CA ALA A 281 5.03 -22.10 -17.08
C ALA A 281 6.47 -22.31 -17.57
N GLU A 282 7.29 -23.03 -16.81
CA GLU A 282 8.67 -23.36 -17.14
C GLU A 282 8.79 -24.60 -18.04
N GLY A 283 7.68 -25.29 -18.31
CA GLY A 283 7.69 -26.55 -19.09
C GLY A 283 8.44 -27.67 -18.40
N ARG A 284 8.44 -27.73 -17.07
CA ARG A 284 9.19 -28.74 -16.30
C ARG A 284 8.70 -30.17 -16.57
N PRO A 285 9.61 -31.16 -16.70
CA PRO A 285 9.20 -32.54 -16.92
C PRO A 285 8.46 -33.12 -15.72
N LEU A 286 7.37 -33.84 -15.97
CA LEU A 286 6.55 -34.49 -14.93
C LEU A 286 7.14 -35.81 -14.45
N ARG A 287 8.00 -36.43 -15.24
CA ARG A 287 8.66 -37.73 -15.01
C ARG A 287 10.06 -37.70 -15.61
N GLN A 288 10.91 -38.57 -15.10
CA GLN A 288 12.20 -38.87 -15.74
C GLN A 288 12.00 -39.60 -17.08
#